data_cbd53999a8491866d486a7189b69ee4b
#
_entry.id   cbd53999a8491866d486a7189b69ee4b
#
_cell.length_a   1.000
_cell.length_b   1.000
_cell.length_c   1.000
_cell.angle_alpha   90.00
_cell.angle_beta   90.00
_cell.angle_gamma   90.00
#
_symmetry.space_group_name_H-M   'P 1'
#
loop_
_entity.id
_entity.type
_entity.pdbx_description
1 polymer ?
#
loop_
_entity_poly.entity_id
_entity_poly.type
_entity_poly.pdbx_seq_one_letter_code
_entity_poly.pdbx_strand_id
1 'polypeptide(L)'
;MHPAKAVLIAPLTSVAIDDANLEAACEWIAVAGYFNAGQDCTAATRVIVEASAYDDVVALLSEQAKNVIKVGMPNEDVLVGPVNNANQLARVQGFLDRVPAHARVTAGGTAIKRPGYFWNPTVVADLKQDDEMIQSEIFAPVITVQKFSDEAQAVKYANGVKYGLASSVWTKDHGRAMRMAKAFDFGCVWINTHIPMVAEMPHGGFKHSGTGKDLSAYGFEEYTRIKHVMTNLNA
;
A
#
# COMPACT_ATOMS: atom_id res chain seq x y z
N MET A 1 -16.66 0.21 28.91
CA MET A 1 -16.60 0.82 27.57
C MET A 1 -15.16 0.70 27.09
N HIS A 2 -14.87 -0.20 26.15
CA HIS A 2 -13.59 -0.14 25.44
C HIS A 2 -13.60 1.11 24.56
N PRO A 3 -12.57 1.97 24.59
CA PRO A 3 -12.48 3.06 23.65
C PRO A 3 -12.46 2.47 22.24
N ALA A 4 -13.27 3.05 21.34
CA ALA A 4 -13.22 2.69 19.94
C ALA A 4 -11.75 2.77 19.49
N LYS A 5 -11.16 1.63 19.12
CA LYS A 5 -9.79 1.58 18.62
C LYS A 5 -9.80 2.30 17.27
N ALA A 6 -9.18 3.47 17.21
CA ALA A 6 -9.02 4.18 15.96
C ALA A 6 -8.17 3.31 15.02
N VAL A 7 -8.77 2.86 13.93
CA VAL A 7 -8.02 2.21 12.84
C VAL A 7 -7.26 3.32 12.13
N LEU A 8 -5.95 3.36 12.33
CA LEU A 8 -5.05 4.26 11.60
C LEU A 8 -4.55 3.51 10.36
N ILE A 9 -4.77 4.08 9.22
CA ILE A 9 -4.51 3.52 7.90
C ILE A 9 -3.09 3.89 7.45
N ALA A 10 -2.42 3.03 6.68
CA ALA A 10 -0.96 3.06 6.53
C ALA A 10 -0.49 2.93 5.07
N PRO A 11 0.67 3.53 4.69
CA PRO A 11 1.29 3.20 3.40
C PRO A 11 1.66 1.73 3.35
N LEU A 12 1.23 1.03 2.31
CA LEU A 12 1.49 -0.37 2.06
C LEU A 12 2.74 -0.56 1.21
N THR A 13 3.48 -1.60 1.52
CA THR A 13 4.78 -1.85 0.90
C THR A 13 4.70 -3.01 -0.07
N SER A 14 4.99 -2.75 -1.35
CA SER A 14 5.26 -3.78 -2.36
C SER A 14 6.77 -3.90 -2.59
N VAL A 15 7.30 -5.11 -2.53
CA VAL A 15 8.73 -5.40 -2.77
C VAL A 15 8.88 -6.18 -4.06
N ALA A 16 9.52 -5.58 -5.07
CA ALA A 16 9.82 -6.21 -6.35
C ALA A 16 11.29 -6.63 -6.43
N ILE A 17 11.52 -7.88 -6.76
CA ILE A 17 12.83 -8.51 -6.88
C ILE A 17 13.12 -8.74 -8.37
N ASP A 18 14.39 -8.77 -8.76
CA ASP A 18 14.84 -8.82 -10.14
C ASP A 18 14.37 -10.06 -10.92
N ASP A 19 14.11 -11.17 -10.23
CA ASP A 19 13.59 -12.41 -10.83
C ASP A 19 12.06 -12.41 -11.01
N ALA A 20 11.34 -11.36 -10.59
CA ALA A 20 9.90 -11.25 -10.76
C ALA A 20 9.49 -11.10 -12.25
N ASN A 21 8.23 -11.36 -12.55
CA ASN A 21 7.62 -10.88 -13.78
C ASN A 21 7.30 -9.39 -13.59
N LEU A 22 8.23 -8.50 -13.97
CA LEU A 22 8.16 -7.08 -13.69
C LEU A 22 6.97 -6.40 -14.37
N GLU A 23 6.61 -6.81 -15.60
CA GLU A 23 5.46 -6.26 -16.32
C GLU A 23 4.15 -6.55 -15.56
N ALA A 24 3.90 -7.83 -15.25
CA ALA A 24 2.72 -8.22 -14.49
C ALA A 24 2.70 -7.61 -13.08
N ALA A 25 3.86 -7.53 -12.40
CA ALA A 25 3.98 -6.91 -11.09
C ALA A 25 3.63 -5.42 -11.14
N CYS A 26 4.16 -4.67 -12.11
CA CYS A 26 3.89 -3.25 -12.27
C CYS A 26 2.45 -2.96 -12.68
N GLU A 27 1.84 -3.80 -13.52
CA GLU A 27 0.41 -3.72 -13.84
C GLU A 27 -0.46 -3.86 -12.57
N TRP A 28 -0.25 -4.92 -11.79
CA TRP A 28 -0.99 -5.14 -10.55
C TRP A 28 -0.72 -4.07 -9.49
N ILE A 29 0.53 -3.63 -9.33
CA ILE A 29 0.91 -2.55 -8.40
C ILE A 29 0.22 -1.24 -8.82
N ALA A 30 0.16 -0.92 -10.12
CA ALA A 30 -0.49 0.28 -10.60
C ALA A 30 -2.01 0.23 -10.36
N VAL A 31 -2.66 -0.89 -10.69
CA VAL A 31 -4.09 -1.10 -10.39
C VAL A 31 -4.33 -0.94 -8.89
N ALA A 32 -3.56 -1.64 -8.06
CA ALA A 32 -3.70 -1.61 -6.59
C ALA A 32 -3.37 -0.24 -5.99
N GLY A 33 -2.40 0.48 -6.54
CA GLY A 33 -1.96 1.78 -6.03
C GLY A 33 -2.85 2.94 -6.45
N TYR A 34 -3.58 2.79 -7.57
CA TYR A 34 -4.42 3.86 -8.11
C TYR A 34 -5.93 3.60 -7.98
N PHE A 35 -6.34 2.36 -7.70
CA PHE A 35 -7.74 2.05 -7.43
C PHE A 35 -8.33 3.01 -6.38
N ASN A 36 -9.58 3.41 -6.58
CA ASN A 36 -10.26 4.38 -5.71
C ASN A 36 -9.45 5.68 -5.45
N ALA A 37 -8.74 6.17 -6.47
CA ALA A 37 -7.84 7.33 -6.39
C ALA A 37 -6.72 7.16 -5.33
N GLY A 38 -6.24 5.93 -5.11
CA GLY A 38 -5.24 5.61 -4.08
C GLY A 38 -5.74 5.82 -2.64
N GLN A 39 -7.04 6.00 -2.47
CA GLN A 39 -7.68 6.18 -1.16
C GLN A 39 -8.25 4.85 -0.65
N ASP A 40 -7.39 3.86 -0.58
CA ASP A 40 -7.63 2.54 -0.06
C ASP A 40 -6.57 2.21 1.00
N CYS A 41 -7.00 1.64 2.12
CA CYS A 41 -6.08 1.27 3.20
C CYS A 41 -5.13 0.13 2.81
N THR A 42 -5.39 -0.55 1.71
CA THR A 42 -4.54 -1.59 1.14
C THR A 42 -3.89 -1.19 -0.19
N ALA A 43 -3.91 0.10 -0.57
CA ALA A 43 -3.32 0.57 -1.81
C ALA A 43 -1.80 0.36 -1.88
N ALA A 44 -1.28 -0.17 -2.99
CA ALA A 44 0.16 -0.41 -3.22
C ALA A 44 0.93 0.90 -3.50
N THR A 45 1.00 1.80 -2.53
CA THR A 45 1.50 3.17 -2.73
C THR A 45 2.99 3.34 -2.43
N ARG A 46 3.66 2.32 -1.87
CA ARG A 46 5.10 2.33 -1.62
C ARG A 46 5.75 1.10 -2.23
N VAL A 47 6.62 1.29 -3.19
CA VAL A 47 7.30 0.22 -3.92
C VAL A 47 8.79 0.23 -3.57
N ILE A 48 9.33 -0.91 -3.13
CA ILE A 48 10.74 -1.10 -2.85
C ILE A 48 11.29 -2.08 -3.90
N VAL A 49 12.31 -1.69 -4.64
CA VAL A 49 12.78 -2.40 -5.83
C VAL A 49 14.26 -2.75 -5.71
N GLU A 50 14.61 -3.98 -6.07
CA GLU A 50 16.01 -4.39 -6.15
C GLU A 50 16.77 -3.54 -7.18
N ALA A 51 18.03 -3.21 -6.86
CA ALA A 51 18.81 -2.25 -7.62
C ALA A 51 18.94 -2.61 -9.10
N SER A 52 19.03 -3.90 -9.44
CA SER A 52 19.12 -4.41 -10.81
C SER A 52 17.85 -4.21 -11.64
N ALA A 53 16.66 -4.22 -11.01
CA ALA A 53 15.36 -4.04 -11.66
C ALA A 53 14.80 -2.61 -11.54
N TYR A 54 15.51 -1.72 -10.86
CA TYR A 54 14.96 -0.44 -10.43
C TYR A 54 14.50 0.45 -11.59
N ASP A 55 15.35 0.65 -12.58
CA ASP A 55 15.08 1.56 -13.69
C ASP A 55 13.95 1.02 -14.57
N ASP A 56 13.86 -0.29 -14.77
CA ASP A 56 12.80 -0.95 -15.51
C ASP A 56 11.45 -0.79 -14.79
N VAL A 57 11.41 -1.02 -13.47
CA VAL A 57 10.18 -0.85 -12.67
C VAL A 57 9.72 0.60 -12.65
N VAL A 58 10.63 1.57 -12.51
CA VAL A 58 10.28 3.00 -12.58
C VAL A 58 9.71 3.35 -13.95
N ALA A 59 10.29 2.84 -15.04
CA ALA A 59 9.77 3.05 -16.39
C ALA A 59 8.39 2.42 -16.58
N LEU A 60 8.19 1.17 -16.19
CA LEU A 60 6.92 0.45 -16.29
C LEU A 60 5.81 1.11 -15.47
N LEU A 61 6.07 1.47 -14.21
CA LEU A 61 5.08 2.18 -13.37
C LEU A 61 4.75 3.56 -13.95
N SER A 62 5.72 4.27 -14.52
CA SER A 62 5.50 5.56 -15.16
C SER A 62 4.69 5.43 -16.44
N GLU A 63 4.86 4.36 -17.20
CA GLU A 63 4.05 4.04 -18.37
C GLU A 63 2.60 3.73 -17.96
N GLN A 64 2.41 2.91 -16.92
CA GLN A 64 1.08 2.64 -16.38
C GLN A 64 0.37 3.95 -15.98
N ALA A 65 1.05 4.82 -15.23
CA ALA A 65 0.49 6.07 -14.76
C ALA A 65 0.12 7.05 -15.88
N LYS A 66 0.92 7.10 -16.96
CA LYS A 66 0.72 8.06 -18.06
C LYS A 66 -0.30 7.59 -19.10
N ASN A 67 -0.26 6.31 -19.47
CA ASN A 67 -0.88 5.84 -20.69
C ASN A 67 -1.96 4.77 -20.46
N VAL A 68 -1.90 4.01 -19.38
CA VAL A 68 -2.83 2.91 -19.12
C VAL A 68 -3.92 3.31 -18.14
N ILE A 69 -3.56 3.90 -17.01
CA ILE A 69 -4.51 4.27 -15.93
C ILE A 69 -5.28 5.53 -16.33
N LYS A 70 -6.58 5.39 -16.52
CA LYS A 70 -7.47 6.50 -16.90
C LYS A 70 -8.13 7.13 -15.67
N VAL A 71 -8.25 8.47 -15.71
CA VAL A 71 -8.89 9.27 -14.67
C VAL A 71 -10.17 9.90 -15.20
N GLY A 72 -11.27 9.77 -14.49
CA GLY A 72 -12.55 10.31 -14.92
C GLY A 72 -13.62 10.31 -13.84
N MET A 73 -14.86 10.47 -14.27
CA MET A 73 -16.03 10.44 -13.40
C MET A 73 -16.47 9.00 -13.10
N PRO A 74 -17.17 8.74 -11.99
CA PRO A 74 -17.61 7.39 -11.62
C PRO A 74 -18.55 6.71 -12.64
N ASN A 75 -19.18 7.47 -13.54
CA ASN A 75 -20.02 6.95 -14.62
C ASN A 75 -19.24 6.69 -15.93
N GLU A 76 -17.96 6.99 -15.96
CA GLU A 76 -17.04 6.63 -17.02
C GLU A 76 -16.34 5.31 -16.65
N ASP A 77 -15.97 4.51 -17.63
CA ASP A 77 -15.22 3.28 -17.40
C ASP A 77 -13.74 3.60 -17.11
N VAL A 78 -13.46 4.01 -15.87
CA VAL A 78 -12.14 4.44 -15.42
C VAL A 78 -11.81 3.89 -14.06
N LEU A 79 -10.51 3.65 -13.81
CA LEU A 79 -10.03 3.14 -12.54
C LEU A 79 -9.95 4.23 -11.45
N VAL A 80 -9.63 5.47 -11.85
CA VAL A 80 -9.30 6.55 -10.92
C VAL A 80 -10.36 7.63 -10.99
N GLY A 81 -11.11 7.81 -9.91
CA GLY A 81 -12.02 8.93 -9.70
C GLY A 81 -11.31 10.16 -9.08
N PRO A 82 -12.10 11.16 -8.63
CA PRO A 82 -11.55 12.28 -7.87
C PRO A 82 -11.15 11.84 -6.44
N VAL A 83 -10.20 12.54 -5.84
CA VAL A 83 -9.99 12.44 -4.39
C VAL A 83 -11.20 13.03 -3.65
N ASN A 84 -11.43 12.62 -2.41
CA ASN A 84 -12.73 12.79 -1.77
C ASN A 84 -13.11 14.24 -1.43
N ASN A 85 -12.15 15.16 -1.29
CA ASN A 85 -12.42 16.57 -0.99
C ASN A 85 -11.24 17.50 -1.26
N ALA A 86 -11.48 18.83 -1.11
CA ALA A 86 -10.48 19.87 -1.32
C ALA A 86 -9.27 19.77 -0.36
N ASN A 87 -9.50 19.35 0.90
CA ASN A 87 -8.41 19.22 1.87
C ASN A 87 -7.45 18.10 1.46
N GLN A 88 -7.99 16.99 0.95
CA GLN A 88 -7.17 15.89 0.45
C GLN A 88 -6.39 16.31 -0.82
N LEU A 89 -7.02 17.05 -1.72
CA LEU A 89 -6.34 17.60 -2.89
C LEU A 89 -5.17 18.52 -2.48
N ALA A 90 -5.41 19.43 -1.54
CA ALA A 90 -4.38 20.32 -0.99
C ALA A 90 -3.27 19.54 -0.27
N ARG A 91 -3.62 18.47 0.45
CA ARG A 91 -2.65 17.59 1.11
C ARG A 91 -1.72 16.92 0.09
N VAL A 92 -2.26 16.39 -1.00
CA VAL A 92 -1.46 15.76 -2.07
C VAL A 92 -0.54 16.79 -2.71
N GLN A 93 -1.07 17.97 -3.06
CA GLN A 93 -0.27 19.06 -3.61
C GLN A 93 0.90 19.41 -2.66
N GLY A 94 0.62 19.54 -1.36
CA GLY A 94 1.67 19.86 -0.38
C GLY A 94 2.77 18.80 -0.29
N PHE A 95 2.48 17.50 -0.48
CA PHE A 95 3.53 16.48 -0.58
C PHE A 95 4.38 16.67 -1.83
N LEU A 96 3.76 16.96 -2.97
CA LEU A 96 4.49 17.17 -4.23
C LEU A 96 5.31 18.45 -4.23
N ASP A 97 4.85 19.51 -3.57
CA ASP A 97 5.60 20.76 -3.40
C ASP A 97 6.87 20.59 -2.55
N ARG A 98 6.90 19.56 -1.69
CA ARG A 98 8.04 19.24 -0.80
C ARG A 98 8.84 18.02 -1.25
N VAL A 99 8.67 17.57 -2.50
CA VAL A 99 9.51 16.50 -3.05
C VAL A 99 10.98 16.86 -2.89
N PRO A 100 11.81 16.00 -2.27
CA PRO A 100 13.23 16.31 -2.08
C PRO A 100 13.97 16.48 -3.41
N ALA A 101 14.97 17.35 -3.45
CA ALA A 101 15.74 17.65 -4.67
C ALA A 101 16.45 16.41 -5.29
N HIS A 102 16.67 15.35 -4.52
CA HIS A 102 17.25 14.10 -5.02
C HIS A 102 16.22 13.17 -5.66
N ALA A 103 14.91 13.38 -5.42
CA ALA A 103 13.85 12.57 -5.95
C ALA A 103 13.32 13.12 -7.29
N ARG A 104 12.72 12.23 -8.09
CA ARG A 104 12.18 12.55 -9.41
C ARG A 104 10.69 12.22 -9.49
N VAL A 105 9.87 13.17 -9.92
CA VAL A 105 8.50 12.89 -10.36
C VAL A 105 8.57 12.40 -11.81
N THR A 106 8.36 11.12 -12.04
CA THR A 106 8.51 10.49 -13.36
C THR A 106 7.20 10.41 -14.14
N ALA A 107 6.06 10.54 -13.44
CA ALA A 107 4.73 10.64 -14.02
C ALA A 107 3.83 11.50 -13.13
N GLY A 108 2.84 12.15 -13.68
CA GLY A 108 1.80 12.92 -12.97
C GLY A 108 2.33 14.14 -12.22
N GLY A 109 2.10 14.20 -10.91
CA GLY A 109 2.59 15.26 -10.02
C GLY A 109 1.75 16.53 -10.01
N THR A 110 0.59 16.56 -10.65
CA THR A 110 -0.26 17.75 -10.77
C THR A 110 -1.74 17.41 -10.70
N ALA A 111 -2.53 18.38 -10.21
CA ALA A 111 -3.99 18.32 -10.35
C ALA A 111 -4.43 18.42 -11.81
N ILE A 112 -5.53 17.77 -12.14
CA ILE A 112 -6.15 17.88 -13.48
C ILE A 112 -7.02 19.14 -13.53
N LYS A 113 -6.81 19.99 -14.53
CA LYS A 113 -7.55 21.25 -14.72
C LYS A 113 -8.97 20.98 -15.24
N ARG A 114 -9.85 20.53 -14.35
CA ARG A 114 -11.31 20.32 -14.61
C ARG A 114 -12.08 20.54 -13.31
N PRO A 115 -13.41 20.77 -13.36
CA PRO A 115 -14.25 20.80 -12.15
C PRO A 115 -14.15 19.49 -11.36
N GLY A 116 -13.92 19.57 -10.03
CA GLY A 116 -13.73 18.41 -9.14
C GLY A 116 -12.28 18.29 -8.65
N TYR A 117 -12.03 17.28 -7.82
CA TYR A 117 -10.77 17.09 -7.11
C TYR A 117 -9.91 16.01 -7.76
N PHE A 118 -9.61 16.18 -9.04
CA PHE A 118 -8.89 15.18 -9.84
C PHE A 118 -7.38 15.39 -9.76
N TRP A 119 -6.67 14.29 -9.57
CA TRP A 119 -5.22 14.23 -9.53
C TRP A 119 -4.69 13.23 -10.56
N ASN A 120 -3.61 13.59 -11.25
CA ASN A 120 -2.95 12.68 -12.18
C ASN A 120 -2.29 11.53 -11.45
N PRO A 121 -2.43 10.26 -11.89
CA PRO A 121 -1.64 9.14 -11.37
C PRO A 121 -0.17 9.52 -11.39
N THR A 122 0.47 9.39 -10.22
CA THR A 122 1.78 9.96 -9.96
C THR A 122 2.78 8.90 -9.55
N VAL A 123 4.00 8.98 -10.08
CA VAL A 123 5.14 8.17 -9.64
C VAL A 123 6.26 9.08 -9.18
N VAL A 124 6.76 8.87 -7.95
CA VAL A 124 7.91 9.59 -7.38
C VAL A 124 9.02 8.59 -7.10
N ALA A 125 10.13 8.69 -7.83
CA ALA A 125 11.28 7.81 -7.77
C ALA A 125 12.44 8.42 -6.97
N ASP A 126 13.46 7.62 -6.66
CA ASP A 126 14.71 7.98 -5.98
C ASP A 126 14.53 8.48 -4.53
N LEU A 127 13.41 8.13 -3.90
CA LEU A 127 13.17 8.45 -2.50
C LEU A 127 14.04 7.61 -1.57
N LYS A 128 14.42 8.20 -0.44
CA LYS A 128 15.18 7.58 0.65
C LYS A 128 14.26 7.18 1.80
N GLN A 129 14.74 6.27 2.65
CA GLN A 129 13.96 5.72 3.77
C GLN A 129 13.36 6.78 4.68
N ASP A 130 14.09 7.86 4.95
CA ASP A 130 13.68 8.90 5.90
C ASP A 130 12.90 10.07 5.27
N ASP A 131 12.64 10.01 3.96
CA ASP A 131 11.85 11.03 3.28
C ASP A 131 10.38 11.02 3.76
N GLU A 132 9.78 12.21 3.85
CA GLU A 132 8.40 12.40 4.30
C GLU A 132 7.42 11.52 3.54
N MET A 133 7.55 11.42 2.21
CA MET A 133 6.67 10.63 1.35
C MET A 133 6.77 9.11 1.57
N ILE A 134 7.85 8.64 2.21
CA ILE A 134 8.04 7.24 2.60
C ILE A 134 7.46 6.99 3.99
N GLN A 135 7.65 7.91 4.92
CA GLN A 135 7.28 7.77 6.32
C GLN A 135 5.84 8.19 6.62
N SER A 136 5.18 8.89 5.68
CA SER A 136 3.81 9.39 5.85
C SER A 136 2.87 8.83 4.80
N GLU A 137 1.66 8.49 5.22
CA GLU A 137 0.60 8.09 4.30
C GLU A 137 0.10 9.30 3.49
N ILE A 138 0.19 9.23 2.17
CA ILE A 138 -0.31 10.28 1.27
C ILE A 138 -1.82 10.14 1.06
N PHE A 139 -2.30 8.91 0.93
CA PHE A 139 -3.70 8.51 0.71
C PHE A 139 -4.31 9.12 -0.56
N ALA A 140 -3.60 8.96 -1.66
CA ALA A 140 -3.90 9.55 -2.97
C ALA A 140 -3.27 8.72 -4.09
N PRO A 141 -3.57 8.98 -5.38
CA PRO A 141 -3.01 8.23 -6.49
C PRO A 141 -1.52 8.59 -6.72
N VAL A 142 -0.68 8.31 -5.74
CA VAL A 142 0.76 8.57 -5.73
C VAL A 142 1.50 7.32 -5.30
N ILE A 143 2.29 6.75 -6.20
CA ILE A 143 3.21 5.64 -5.94
C ILE A 143 4.60 6.18 -5.72
N THR A 144 5.24 5.79 -4.62
CA THR A 144 6.62 6.12 -4.26
C THR A 144 7.52 4.92 -4.52
N VAL A 145 8.72 5.14 -5.07
CA VAL A 145 9.64 4.07 -5.43
C VAL A 145 11.00 4.28 -4.76
N GLN A 146 11.46 3.24 -4.06
CA GLN A 146 12.76 3.17 -3.40
C GLN A 146 13.60 2.03 -3.95
N LYS A 147 14.94 2.19 -3.91
CA LYS A 147 15.91 1.16 -4.29
C LYS A 147 16.43 0.43 -3.06
N PHE A 148 16.64 -0.89 -3.16
CA PHE A 148 17.38 -1.66 -2.18
C PHE A 148 18.49 -2.51 -2.85
N SER A 149 19.48 -2.95 -2.08
CA SER A 149 20.65 -3.69 -2.55
C SER A 149 20.59 -5.20 -2.30
N ASP A 150 19.90 -5.63 -1.23
CA ASP A 150 19.83 -7.02 -0.81
C ASP A 150 18.57 -7.30 0.03
N GLU A 151 18.23 -8.58 0.21
CA GLU A 151 17.04 -9.04 0.93
C GLU A 151 16.96 -8.47 2.37
N ALA A 152 18.08 -8.33 3.07
CA ALA A 152 18.10 -7.80 4.44
C ALA A 152 17.74 -6.31 4.45
N GLN A 153 18.23 -5.54 3.48
CA GLN A 153 17.86 -4.13 3.33
C GLN A 153 16.39 -3.97 2.93
N ALA A 154 15.87 -4.84 2.04
CA ALA A 154 14.47 -4.83 1.66
C ALA A 154 13.56 -5.02 2.89
N VAL A 155 13.84 -6.03 3.73
CA VAL A 155 13.12 -6.30 4.97
C VAL A 155 13.24 -5.11 5.94
N LYS A 156 14.45 -4.57 6.11
CA LYS A 156 14.68 -3.40 6.96
C LYS A 156 13.86 -2.19 6.49
N TYR A 157 13.83 -1.92 5.19
CA TYR A 157 13.08 -0.80 4.63
C TYR A 157 11.57 -1.05 4.74
N ALA A 158 11.08 -2.24 4.41
CA ALA A 158 9.69 -2.60 4.54
C ALA A 158 9.19 -2.37 5.96
N ASN A 159 9.89 -2.91 6.95
CA ASN A 159 9.54 -2.80 8.36
C ASN A 159 9.82 -1.43 8.98
N GLY A 160 10.68 -0.61 8.35
CA GLY A 160 11.17 0.68 8.83
C GLY A 160 10.18 1.84 8.69
N VAL A 161 8.88 1.56 8.78
CA VAL A 161 7.79 2.55 8.90
C VAL A 161 6.91 2.22 10.09
N LYS A 162 6.23 3.22 10.62
CA LYS A 162 5.36 3.05 11.80
C LYS A 162 4.08 2.25 11.54
N TYR A 163 3.81 1.92 10.32
CA TYR A 163 2.61 1.22 9.86
C TYR A 163 2.89 -0.24 9.52
N GLY A 164 1.83 -1.08 9.46
CA GLY A 164 1.96 -2.50 9.17
C GLY A 164 0.62 -3.17 8.86
N LEU A 165 -0.20 -2.59 7.97
CA LEU A 165 -1.49 -3.21 7.60
C LEU A 165 -1.26 -4.38 6.65
N ALA A 166 -0.73 -4.09 5.46
CA ALA A 166 -0.50 -5.11 4.46
C ALA A 166 0.75 -4.83 3.63
N SER A 167 1.26 -5.86 2.95
CA SER A 167 2.39 -5.79 2.05
C SER A 167 2.29 -6.85 0.96
N SER A 168 3.13 -6.74 -0.06
CA SER A 168 3.32 -7.81 -1.05
C SER A 168 4.79 -8.02 -1.39
N VAL A 169 5.13 -9.22 -1.83
CA VAL A 169 6.45 -9.57 -2.36
C VAL A 169 6.29 -10.22 -3.73
N TRP A 170 7.14 -9.82 -4.67
CA TRP A 170 7.10 -10.25 -6.06
C TRP A 170 8.43 -10.90 -6.42
N THR A 171 8.43 -12.21 -6.62
CA THR A 171 9.59 -13.03 -6.95
C THR A 171 9.14 -14.40 -7.50
N LYS A 172 9.96 -15.01 -8.36
CA LYS A 172 9.75 -16.41 -8.80
C LYS A 172 10.29 -17.43 -7.81
N ASP A 173 11.21 -17.02 -6.91
CA ASP A 173 11.75 -17.89 -5.86
C ASP A 173 10.76 -17.99 -4.69
N HIS A 174 10.02 -19.11 -4.62
CA HIS A 174 9.07 -19.37 -3.54
C HIS A 174 9.75 -19.40 -2.16
N GLY A 175 10.96 -19.91 -2.04
CA GLY A 175 11.73 -19.92 -0.79
C GLY A 175 12.01 -18.49 -0.28
N ARG A 176 12.40 -17.60 -1.19
CA ARG A 176 12.59 -16.17 -0.90
C ARG A 176 11.28 -15.51 -0.51
N ALA A 177 10.20 -15.74 -1.26
CA ALA A 177 8.89 -15.20 -0.94
C ALA A 177 8.45 -15.56 0.47
N MET A 178 8.60 -16.81 0.88
CA MET A 178 8.23 -17.29 2.21
C MET A 178 9.13 -16.72 3.32
N ARG A 179 10.45 -16.58 3.09
CA ARG A 179 11.35 -15.93 4.07
C ARG A 179 10.97 -14.47 4.29
N MET A 180 10.72 -13.74 3.22
CA MET A 180 10.34 -12.33 3.28
C MET A 180 8.96 -12.17 3.93
N ALA A 181 7.97 -12.98 3.54
CA ALA A 181 6.64 -12.95 4.15
C ALA A 181 6.68 -13.18 5.67
N LYS A 182 7.55 -14.09 6.13
CA LYS A 182 7.76 -14.33 7.57
C LYS A 182 8.47 -13.16 8.27
N ALA A 183 9.36 -12.46 7.57
CA ALA A 183 10.16 -11.36 8.13
C ALA A 183 9.43 -10.02 8.12
N PHE A 184 8.39 -9.87 7.31
CA PHE A 184 7.62 -8.63 7.21
C PHE A 184 6.70 -8.45 8.42
N ASP A 185 6.79 -7.29 9.04
CA ASP A 185 5.98 -6.88 10.19
C ASP A 185 4.67 -6.21 9.74
N PHE A 186 3.86 -6.98 9.02
CA PHE A 186 2.57 -6.59 8.45
C PHE A 186 1.51 -7.64 8.75
N GLY A 187 0.27 -7.20 8.93
CA GLY A 187 -0.85 -8.08 9.24
C GLY A 187 -1.29 -8.95 8.07
N CYS A 188 -1.03 -8.52 6.83
CA CYS A 188 -1.25 -9.28 5.62
C CYS A 188 -0.03 -9.20 4.71
N VAL A 189 0.37 -10.33 4.10
CA VAL A 189 1.44 -10.39 3.10
C VAL A 189 0.96 -11.20 1.91
N TRP A 190 0.89 -10.57 0.75
CA TRP A 190 0.61 -11.25 -0.50
C TRP A 190 1.90 -11.66 -1.22
N ILE A 191 1.84 -12.73 -2.02
CA ILE A 191 2.93 -13.20 -2.85
C ILE A 191 2.47 -13.19 -4.31
N ASN A 192 3.17 -12.44 -5.17
CA ASN A 192 2.89 -12.26 -6.60
C ASN A 192 1.43 -11.84 -6.91
N THR A 193 0.82 -11.13 -5.99
CA THR A 193 -0.51 -10.51 -6.12
C THR A 193 -0.63 -9.38 -5.11
N HIS A 194 -1.70 -8.57 -5.19
CA HIS A 194 -2.02 -7.53 -4.22
C HIS A 194 -3.53 -7.29 -4.19
N ILE A 195 -4.11 -6.93 -3.05
CA ILE A 195 -5.55 -6.68 -2.81
C ILE A 195 -6.44 -7.92 -2.58
N PRO A 196 -6.32 -9.11 -3.22
CA PRO A 196 -7.31 -10.16 -3.01
C PRO A 196 -7.55 -10.44 -1.53
N MET A 197 -8.82 -10.38 -1.11
CA MET A 197 -9.27 -10.71 0.25
C MET A 197 -10.33 -11.80 0.19
N VAL A 198 -10.30 -12.68 1.17
CA VAL A 198 -11.27 -13.75 1.34
C VAL A 198 -11.81 -13.73 2.77
N ALA A 199 -13.09 -14.02 2.94
CA ALA A 199 -13.76 -13.91 4.23
C ALA A 199 -13.19 -14.84 5.31
N GLU A 200 -12.55 -15.92 4.91
CA GLU A 200 -11.97 -16.93 5.80
C GLU A 200 -10.60 -16.52 6.40
N MET A 201 -9.93 -15.54 5.78
CA MET A 201 -8.62 -15.08 6.23
C MET A 201 -8.73 -13.80 7.06
N PRO A 202 -8.01 -13.70 8.20
CA PRO A 202 -8.04 -12.48 9.00
C PRO A 202 -7.37 -11.32 8.27
N HIS A 203 -8.01 -10.16 8.31
CA HIS A 203 -7.45 -8.90 7.83
C HIS A 203 -7.31 -7.91 8.99
N GLY A 204 -6.15 -7.27 9.12
CA GLY A 204 -5.92 -6.26 10.16
C GLY A 204 -4.46 -5.95 10.33
N GLY A 205 -4.17 -4.78 10.88
CA GLY A 205 -2.83 -4.21 10.96
C GLY A 205 -2.02 -4.64 12.17
N PHE A 206 -0.72 -4.30 12.08
CA PHE A 206 0.24 -4.27 13.17
C PHE A 206 0.67 -2.80 13.41
N LYS A 207 1.41 -2.56 14.46
CA LYS A 207 1.96 -1.24 14.80
C LYS A 207 0.85 -0.16 14.86
N HIS A 208 1.04 0.98 14.20
CA HIS A 208 0.05 2.07 14.17
C HIS A 208 -1.15 1.80 13.24
N SER A 209 -1.12 0.71 12.45
CA SER A 209 -2.26 0.33 11.61
C SER A 209 -3.39 -0.37 12.37
N GLY A 210 -3.26 -0.54 13.67
CA GLY A 210 -4.30 -1.10 14.53
C GLY A 210 -3.94 -2.45 15.13
N THR A 211 -4.82 -2.98 16.00
CA THR A 211 -4.57 -4.20 16.79
C THR A 211 -5.65 -5.26 16.64
N GLY A 212 -6.83 -4.93 16.11
CA GLY A 212 -7.93 -5.86 15.85
C GLY A 212 -7.76 -6.59 14.53
N LYS A 213 -8.67 -7.54 14.28
CA LYS A 213 -8.80 -8.25 13.01
C LYS A 213 -10.23 -8.16 12.51
N ASP A 214 -10.36 -7.90 11.21
CA ASP A 214 -11.60 -8.11 10.47
C ASP A 214 -11.55 -9.47 9.80
N LEU A 215 -12.69 -9.95 9.33
CA LEU A 215 -12.87 -11.23 8.64
C LEU A 215 -12.49 -12.42 9.52
N SER A 216 -12.71 -13.65 9.01
CA SER A 216 -12.44 -14.90 9.69
C SER A 216 -13.13 -15.07 11.08
N ALA A 217 -12.81 -16.13 11.78
CA ALA A 217 -13.24 -16.34 13.18
C ALA A 217 -12.73 -15.24 14.13
N TYR A 218 -11.54 -14.68 13.85
CA TYR A 218 -10.98 -13.60 14.68
C TYR A 218 -11.83 -12.34 14.65
N GLY A 219 -12.34 -11.94 13.47
CA GLY A 219 -13.26 -10.81 13.35
C GLY A 219 -14.56 -11.06 14.10
N PHE A 220 -15.11 -12.27 14.02
CA PHE A 220 -16.30 -12.64 14.78
C PHE A 220 -16.06 -12.56 16.31
N GLU A 221 -14.93 -13.04 16.80
CA GLU A 221 -14.58 -13.02 18.23
C GLU A 221 -14.47 -11.58 18.78
N GLU A 222 -14.00 -10.62 17.97
CA GLU A 222 -13.89 -9.19 18.39
C GLU A 222 -15.26 -8.56 18.70
N TYR A 223 -16.35 -9.10 18.17
CA TYR A 223 -17.74 -8.66 18.43
C TYR A 223 -18.42 -9.47 19.54
N THR A 224 -17.75 -10.41 20.19
CA THR A 224 -18.29 -11.29 21.21
C THR A 224 -17.59 -11.11 22.55
N ARG A 225 -18.19 -11.68 23.59
CA ARG A 225 -17.56 -11.78 24.93
C ARG A 225 -17.57 -13.23 25.35
N ILE A 226 -16.39 -13.78 25.58
CA ILE A 226 -16.25 -15.12 26.13
C ILE A 226 -16.64 -15.09 27.60
N LYS A 227 -17.57 -15.97 28.02
CA LYS A 227 -17.99 -16.15 29.40
C LYS A 227 -17.85 -17.59 29.82
N HIS A 228 -17.13 -17.83 30.91
CA HIS A 228 -17.13 -19.12 31.56
C HIS A 228 -18.35 -19.26 32.48
N VAL A 229 -19.10 -20.34 32.36
CA VAL A 229 -20.19 -20.72 33.26
C VAL A 229 -19.92 -22.13 33.76
N MET A 230 -19.90 -22.30 35.09
CA MET A 230 -19.71 -23.59 35.77
C MET A 230 -20.86 -23.80 36.75
N THR A 231 -21.43 -24.99 36.79
CA THR A 231 -22.52 -25.34 37.70
C THR A 231 -22.08 -26.59 38.52
N ASN A 232 -22.23 -26.53 39.82
CA ASN A 232 -22.13 -27.72 40.69
C ASN A 232 -23.52 -28.34 40.74
N LEU A 233 -23.68 -29.54 40.17
CA LEU A 233 -24.95 -30.28 40.15
C LEU A 233 -25.22 -31.05 41.45
N ASN A 234 -24.25 -31.08 42.40
CA ASN A 234 -24.35 -31.79 43.70
C ASN A 234 -24.50 -30.81 44.88
N ALA A 235 -24.83 -29.56 44.60
CA ALA A 235 -25.04 -28.55 45.63
C ALA A 235 -26.52 -28.44 46.02
#